data_301b195fd3facf1a56fef5828e423aba
#
_entry.id   301b195fd3facf1a56fef5828e423aba
#
_cell.length_a   1.000
_cell.length_b   1.000
_cell.length_c   1.000
_cell.angle_alpha   90.00
_cell.angle_beta   90.00
_cell.angle_gamma   90.00
#
_symmetry.space_group_name_H-M   'P 1'
#
loop_
_entity.id
_entity.type
_entity.pdbx_description
1 polymer ?
#
loop_
_entity_poly.entity_id
_entity_poly.type
_entity_poly.pdbx_seq_one_letter_code
_entity_poly.pdbx_strand_id
1 'polypeptide(L)'
;HFSVFFELDKIVKRNMVIEKKKENAIPQNVFSEIISCIPNDYEVDKYIDARFSSILSTVFDDGIDDFLGKFEAYKQKKLDRLKKQLKRKESDFGGDELKELEIIKYKGIKDKIKQWLEDSAEKHSEAEWQHLLKGIIPLLFPKYIAVFEGAPIDDPYKKTVRGGETKRELDYLLVDADGNCDIAEIKAPFEHCILSTTLYRDNYVPLRELSGAIMQVEKYIFYMNKKGLDADKKLNEKYNGNLPKNFSIKVTNPKGLVILGRSNRFDEKQK
;
A
#
# COMPACT_ATOMS: atom_id res chain seq x y z
N HIS A 1 -37.39 -20.29 8.09
CA HIS A 1 -36.35 -20.60 9.10
C HIS A 1 -34.99 -20.53 8.46
N PHE A 2 -34.17 -19.57 8.88
CA PHE A 2 -32.77 -19.44 8.48
C PHE A 2 -31.90 -20.32 9.40
N SER A 3 -31.13 -21.25 8.83
CA SER A 3 -30.20 -22.09 9.60
C SER A 3 -28.78 -21.74 9.18
N VAL A 4 -28.00 -21.20 10.13
CA VAL A 4 -26.57 -20.86 9.93
C VAL A 4 -25.76 -22.06 9.48
N PHE A 5 -26.01 -23.21 10.10
CA PHE A 5 -25.32 -24.46 9.77
C PHE A 5 -25.65 -24.94 8.35
N PHE A 6 -26.90 -24.78 7.92
CA PHE A 6 -27.32 -25.12 6.57
C PHE A 6 -26.62 -24.21 5.52
N GLU A 7 -26.51 -22.93 5.80
CA GLU A 7 -25.79 -22.00 4.89
C GLU A 7 -24.28 -22.26 4.89
N LEU A 8 -23.69 -22.60 6.04
CA LEU A 8 -22.29 -22.99 6.10
C LEU A 8 -22.02 -24.29 5.32
N ASP A 9 -22.91 -25.29 5.41
CA ASP A 9 -22.77 -26.54 4.65
C ASP A 9 -22.82 -26.34 3.14
N LYS A 10 -23.57 -25.35 2.64
CA LYS A 10 -23.61 -25.01 1.23
C LYS A 10 -22.26 -24.46 0.75
N ILE A 11 -21.55 -23.71 1.60
CA ILE A 11 -20.31 -23.04 1.26
C ILE A 11 -19.11 -23.97 1.48
N VAL A 12 -19.11 -24.69 2.58
CA VAL A 12 -18.00 -25.55 3.00
C VAL A 12 -18.43 -27.02 2.86
N LYS A 13 -18.09 -27.64 1.75
CA LYS A 13 -18.48 -29.02 1.41
C LYS A 13 -17.67 -30.08 2.18
N ARG A 14 -17.58 -29.96 3.51
CA ARG A 14 -16.89 -30.91 4.40
C ARG A 14 -17.41 -30.80 5.80
N ASN A 15 -17.26 -31.86 6.60
CA ASN A 15 -17.63 -31.85 8.02
C ASN A 15 -16.86 -30.74 8.77
N MET A 16 -17.59 -29.89 9.48
CA MET A 16 -17.02 -28.76 10.24
C MET A 16 -17.26 -28.98 11.73
N VAL A 17 -16.30 -28.53 12.52
CA VAL A 17 -16.37 -28.50 13.98
C VAL A 17 -16.04 -27.07 14.43
N ILE A 18 -16.73 -26.61 15.47
CA ILE A 18 -16.45 -25.32 16.10
C ILE A 18 -15.59 -25.59 17.32
N GLU A 19 -14.30 -25.33 17.27
CA GLU A 19 -13.37 -25.63 18.35
C GLU A 19 -12.14 -24.69 18.32
N LYS A 20 -11.55 -24.39 19.49
CA LYS A 20 -10.47 -23.42 19.62
C LYS A 20 -9.14 -23.81 18.98
N LYS A 21 -8.82 -25.07 18.79
CA LYS A 21 -7.46 -25.55 18.39
C LYS A 21 -7.46 -26.88 17.63
N LYS A 22 -8.33 -27.08 16.67
CA LYS A 22 -8.34 -28.33 15.90
C LYS A 22 -8.17 -28.04 14.41
N GLU A 23 -7.42 -28.87 13.73
CA GLU A 23 -7.26 -28.80 12.29
C GLU A 23 -8.62 -28.94 11.59
N ASN A 24 -8.95 -28.07 10.65
CA ASN A 24 -10.27 -27.98 9.99
C ASN A 24 -11.46 -27.55 10.89
N ALA A 25 -11.21 -26.95 12.05
CA ALA A 25 -12.25 -26.35 12.88
C ALA A 25 -12.44 -24.85 12.57
N ILE A 26 -13.67 -24.37 12.73
CA ILE A 26 -13.96 -22.93 12.76
C ILE A 26 -13.67 -22.44 14.18
N PRO A 27 -12.73 -21.50 14.38
CA PRO A 27 -12.51 -20.90 15.68
C PRO A 27 -13.76 -20.21 16.20
N GLN A 28 -13.99 -20.22 17.51
CA GLN A 28 -15.18 -19.65 18.14
C GLN A 28 -15.38 -18.16 17.83
N ASN A 29 -14.28 -17.38 17.72
CA ASN A 29 -14.32 -15.97 17.33
C ASN A 29 -14.81 -15.80 15.89
N VAL A 30 -14.32 -16.61 14.95
CA VAL A 30 -14.76 -16.60 13.55
C VAL A 30 -16.21 -17.01 13.42
N PHE A 31 -16.66 -18.02 14.19
CA PHE A 31 -18.06 -18.41 14.21
C PHE A 31 -18.96 -17.28 14.77
N SER A 32 -18.52 -16.58 15.80
CA SER A 32 -19.23 -15.41 16.32
C SER A 32 -19.33 -14.27 15.30
N GLU A 33 -18.30 -14.07 14.48
CA GLU A 33 -18.34 -13.12 13.37
C GLU A 33 -19.35 -13.53 12.30
N ILE A 34 -19.36 -14.80 11.92
CA ILE A 34 -20.36 -15.35 10.97
C ILE A 34 -21.78 -15.10 11.48
N ILE A 35 -22.05 -15.38 12.77
CA ILE A 35 -23.35 -15.11 13.38
C ILE A 35 -23.69 -13.61 13.33
N SER A 36 -22.72 -12.74 13.59
CA SER A 36 -22.93 -11.28 13.57
C SER A 36 -23.21 -10.70 12.19
N CYS A 37 -22.81 -11.41 11.12
CA CYS A 37 -23.10 -11.02 9.74
C CYS A 37 -24.53 -11.32 9.30
N ILE A 38 -25.26 -12.18 10.04
CA ILE A 38 -26.63 -12.55 9.70
C ILE A 38 -27.54 -11.38 10.06
N PRO A 39 -28.29 -10.83 9.11
CA PRO A 39 -29.24 -9.78 9.40
C PRO A 39 -30.37 -10.34 10.28
N ASN A 40 -30.75 -9.60 11.31
CA ASN A 40 -31.95 -9.91 12.10
C ASN A 40 -33.19 -9.40 11.37
N ASP A 41 -34.37 -9.82 11.83
CA ASP A 41 -35.67 -9.51 11.20
C ASP A 41 -35.83 -7.98 11.05
N TYR A 42 -35.45 -7.20 12.05
CA TYR A 42 -35.49 -5.75 11.98
C TYR A 42 -34.58 -5.18 10.86
N GLU A 43 -33.40 -5.72 10.65
CA GLU A 43 -32.49 -5.30 9.57
C GLU A 43 -33.04 -5.69 8.20
N VAL A 44 -33.69 -6.84 8.09
CA VAL A 44 -34.37 -7.28 6.86
C VAL A 44 -35.52 -6.35 6.52
N ASP A 45 -36.37 -6.04 7.49
CA ASP A 45 -37.50 -5.10 7.30
C ASP A 45 -37.00 -3.73 6.86
N LYS A 46 -35.99 -3.19 7.53
CA LYS A 46 -35.41 -1.89 7.17
C LYS A 46 -34.79 -1.89 5.77
N TYR A 47 -34.17 -2.97 5.35
CA TYR A 47 -33.66 -3.12 3.99
C TYR A 47 -34.78 -3.15 2.95
N ILE A 48 -35.88 -3.88 3.24
CA ILE A 48 -37.07 -3.96 2.37
C ILE A 48 -37.70 -2.57 2.24
N ASP A 49 -37.93 -1.88 3.35
CA ASP A 49 -38.48 -0.52 3.39
C ASP A 49 -37.65 0.44 2.55
N ALA A 50 -36.31 0.39 2.71
CA ALA A 50 -35.38 1.22 1.93
C ALA A 50 -35.45 0.93 0.42
N ARG A 51 -35.55 -0.33 0.04
CA ARG A 51 -35.69 -0.76 -1.35
C ARG A 51 -37.01 -0.30 -1.95
N PHE A 52 -38.11 -0.46 -1.22
CA PHE A 52 -39.41 0.01 -1.68
C PHE A 52 -39.47 1.53 -1.80
N SER A 53 -38.97 2.26 -0.81
CA SER A 53 -38.86 3.72 -0.86
C SER A 53 -38.07 4.19 -2.08
N SER A 54 -36.93 3.57 -2.35
CA SER A 54 -36.11 3.89 -3.52
C SER A 54 -36.78 3.65 -4.86
N ILE A 55 -37.62 2.61 -4.98
CA ILE A 55 -38.38 2.34 -6.21
C ILE A 55 -39.57 3.29 -6.32
N LEU A 56 -40.32 3.49 -5.24
CA LEU A 56 -41.50 4.32 -5.23
C LEU A 56 -41.17 5.80 -5.47
N SER A 57 -40.02 6.28 -5.03
CA SER A 57 -39.56 7.64 -5.32
C SER A 57 -39.30 7.93 -6.81
N THR A 58 -39.20 6.88 -7.65
CA THR A 58 -39.11 7.05 -9.11
C THR A 58 -40.48 7.25 -9.77
N VAL A 59 -41.56 6.98 -9.04
CA VAL A 59 -42.93 7.00 -9.54
C VAL A 59 -43.77 8.12 -8.91
N PHE A 60 -43.46 8.47 -7.66
CA PHE A 60 -44.17 9.46 -6.87
C PHE A 60 -43.23 10.59 -6.47
N ASP A 61 -43.59 11.83 -6.77
CA ASP A 61 -42.75 13.01 -6.46
C ASP A 61 -42.88 13.43 -4.98
N ASP A 62 -43.98 13.09 -4.30
CA ASP A 62 -44.30 13.50 -2.93
C ASP A 62 -44.83 12.35 -2.07
N GLY A 63 -44.70 12.48 -0.74
CA GLY A 63 -45.35 11.63 0.24
C GLY A 63 -44.62 10.32 0.56
N ILE A 64 -43.35 10.16 0.14
CA ILE A 64 -42.56 8.98 0.46
C ILE A 64 -41.59 9.32 1.58
N ASP A 65 -41.70 8.58 2.68
CA ASP A 65 -40.75 8.66 3.78
C ASP A 65 -39.32 8.23 3.34
N ASP A 66 -38.32 8.96 3.78
CA ASP A 66 -36.90 8.66 3.49
C ASP A 66 -36.41 7.43 4.29
N PHE A 67 -36.90 6.26 3.92
CA PHE A 67 -36.44 4.99 4.50
C PHE A 67 -35.02 4.65 4.09
N LEU A 68 -34.57 5.10 2.92
CA LEU A 68 -33.21 4.89 2.44
C LEU A 68 -32.19 5.63 3.33
N GLY A 69 -32.41 6.91 3.62
CA GLY A 69 -31.57 7.68 4.53
C GLY A 69 -31.59 7.15 5.95
N LYS A 70 -32.76 6.69 6.44
CA LYS A 70 -32.87 6.03 7.75
C LYS A 70 -32.06 4.73 7.81
N PHE A 71 -32.08 3.92 6.75
CA PHE A 71 -31.31 2.70 6.64
C PHE A 71 -29.79 2.95 6.57
N GLU A 72 -29.35 3.90 5.76
CA GLU A 72 -27.95 4.29 5.69
C GLU A 72 -27.42 4.84 7.04
N ALA A 73 -28.20 5.65 7.74
CA ALA A 73 -27.88 6.12 9.08
C ALA A 73 -27.77 4.97 10.09
N TYR A 74 -28.63 3.96 9.99
CA TYR A 74 -28.56 2.74 10.82
C TYR A 74 -27.27 1.95 10.53
N LYS A 75 -26.94 1.71 9.25
CA LYS A 75 -25.70 1.06 8.82
C LYS A 75 -24.47 1.79 9.35
N GLN A 76 -24.45 3.12 9.24
CA GLN A 76 -23.34 3.93 9.75
C GLN A 76 -23.19 3.79 11.27
N LYS A 77 -24.28 3.84 12.04
CA LYS A 77 -24.24 3.60 13.49
C LYS A 77 -23.73 2.22 13.85
N LYS A 78 -24.13 1.19 13.10
CA LYS A 78 -23.64 -0.20 13.30
C LYS A 78 -22.14 -0.28 13.02
N LEU A 79 -21.70 0.34 11.94
CA LEU A 79 -20.27 0.41 11.57
C LEU A 79 -19.45 1.14 12.65
N ASP A 80 -19.94 2.26 13.19
CA ASP A 80 -19.27 3.02 14.24
C ASP A 80 -19.20 2.25 15.56
N ARG A 81 -20.22 1.45 15.88
CA ARG A 81 -20.20 0.53 17.03
C ARG A 81 -19.16 -0.56 16.84
N LEU A 82 -19.08 -1.18 15.65
CA LEU A 82 -18.06 -2.16 15.31
C LEU A 82 -16.64 -1.55 15.39
N LYS A 83 -16.45 -0.36 14.84
CA LYS A 83 -15.17 0.38 14.96
C LYS A 83 -14.80 0.66 16.42
N LYS A 84 -15.76 1.04 17.26
CA LYS A 84 -15.54 1.23 18.70
C LYS A 84 -15.21 -0.07 19.44
N GLN A 85 -15.83 -1.20 19.04
CA GLN A 85 -15.52 -2.51 19.59
C GLN A 85 -14.13 -2.99 19.17
N LEU A 86 -13.75 -2.77 17.90
CA LEU A 86 -12.40 -3.01 17.41
C LEU A 86 -11.36 -2.16 18.17
N LYS A 87 -11.61 -0.85 18.34
CA LYS A 87 -10.72 0.01 19.14
C LYS A 87 -10.61 -0.42 20.61
N ARG A 88 -11.65 -0.98 21.21
CA ARG A 88 -11.58 -1.54 22.57
C ARG A 88 -10.77 -2.84 22.62
N LYS A 89 -10.78 -3.64 21.54
CA LYS A 89 -9.91 -4.81 21.38
C LYS A 89 -8.47 -4.41 21.04
N GLU A 90 -8.24 -3.25 20.41
CA GLU A 90 -6.89 -2.73 20.13
C GLU A 90 -6.07 -2.47 21.40
N SER A 91 -6.71 -2.17 22.54
CA SER A 91 -6.02 -2.06 23.84
C SER A 91 -5.56 -3.43 24.39
N ASP A 92 -6.05 -4.53 23.84
CA ASP A 92 -5.80 -5.91 24.24
C ASP A 92 -5.12 -6.74 23.13
N PHE A 93 -4.57 -6.09 22.10
CA PHE A 93 -3.75 -6.78 21.11
C PHE A 93 -2.53 -7.40 21.79
N GLY A 94 -2.63 -8.68 22.10
CA GLY A 94 -1.49 -9.46 22.56
C GLY A 94 -0.38 -9.37 21.53
N GLY A 95 0.86 -9.13 21.98
CA GLY A 95 2.01 -8.96 21.08
C GLY A 95 2.19 -10.11 20.07
N ASP A 96 1.61 -11.27 20.32
CA ASP A 96 1.70 -12.44 19.44
C ASP A 96 0.70 -12.36 18.26
N GLU A 97 -0.50 -11.82 18.44
CA GLU A 97 -1.45 -11.60 17.33
C GLU A 97 -0.90 -10.58 16.31
N LEU A 98 -0.27 -9.51 16.80
CA LEU A 98 0.39 -8.53 15.92
C LEU A 98 1.55 -9.16 15.14
N LYS A 99 2.34 -10.01 15.79
CA LYS A 99 3.44 -10.74 15.12
C LYS A 99 2.90 -11.68 14.02
N GLU A 100 1.80 -12.37 14.27
CA GLU A 100 1.17 -13.23 13.26
C GLU A 100 0.69 -12.43 12.05
N LEU A 101 0.05 -11.28 12.27
CA LEU A 101 -0.36 -10.38 11.19
C LEU A 101 0.83 -9.84 10.40
N GLU A 102 1.91 -9.48 11.07
CA GLU A 102 3.15 -9.06 10.44
C GLU A 102 3.75 -10.20 9.58
N ILE A 103 3.78 -11.42 10.08
CA ILE A 103 4.26 -12.59 9.31
C ILE A 103 3.41 -12.82 8.06
N ILE A 104 2.08 -12.73 8.18
CA ILE A 104 1.16 -12.88 7.04
C ILE A 104 1.41 -11.79 6.00
N LYS A 105 1.58 -10.54 6.44
CA LYS A 105 1.91 -9.40 5.57
C LYS A 105 3.20 -9.66 4.78
N TYR A 106 4.28 -10.02 5.47
CA TYR A 106 5.57 -10.26 4.81
C TYR A 106 5.55 -11.48 3.88
N LYS A 107 4.83 -12.55 4.24
CA LYS A 107 4.62 -13.69 3.34
C LYS A 107 3.90 -13.26 2.07
N GLY A 108 2.80 -12.53 2.17
CA GLY A 108 2.06 -12.03 1.02
C GLY A 108 2.90 -11.15 0.09
N ILE A 109 3.68 -10.23 0.65
CA ILE A 109 4.62 -9.39 -0.11
C ILE A 109 5.68 -10.26 -0.81
N LYS A 110 6.30 -11.17 -0.08
CA LYS A 110 7.32 -12.09 -0.62
C LYS A 110 6.77 -12.90 -1.78
N ASP A 111 5.59 -13.52 -1.60
CA ASP A 111 4.98 -14.38 -2.61
C ASP A 111 4.62 -13.58 -3.87
N LYS A 112 4.13 -12.34 -3.71
CA LYS A 112 3.83 -11.45 -4.84
C LYS A 112 5.09 -11.05 -5.61
N ILE A 113 6.14 -10.63 -4.92
CA ILE A 113 7.42 -10.27 -5.56
C ILE A 113 8.03 -11.51 -6.22
N LYS A 114 8.00 -12.67 -5.56
CA LYS A 114 8.50 -13.93 -6.10
C LYS A 114 7.77 -14.30 -7.39
N GLN A 115 6.44 -14.25 -7.40
CA GLN A 115 5.63 -14.51 -8.60
C GLN A 115 6.06 -13.62 -9.76
N TRP A 116 6.26 -12.34 -9.53
CA TRP A 116 6.68 -11.40 -10.57
C TRP A 116 8.12 -11.60 -11.04
N LEU A 117 9.00 -12.06 -10.15
CA LEU A 117 10.37 -12.42 -10.50
C LEU A 117 10.48 -13.76 -11.26
N GLU A 118 9.55 -14.69 -11.04
CA GLU A 118 9.46 -15.98 -11.74
C GLU A 118 8.83 -15.84 -13.14
N ASP A 119 8.00 -14.83 -13.36
CA ASP A 119 7.60 -14.42 -14.69
C ASP A 119 8.84 -14.07 -15.54
N SER A 120 8.78 -14.20 -16.86
CA SER A 120 9.91 -13.82 -17.70
C SER A 120 10.33 -12.36 -17.41
N ALA A 121 11.63 -12.08 -17.40
CA ALA A 121 12.17 -10.75 -17.08
C ALA A 121 11.61 -9.63 -17.98
N GLU A 122 11.10 -10.01 -19.16
CA GLU A 122 10.52 -9.09 -20.16
C GLU A 122 9.01 -8.85 -19.96
N LYS A 123 8.36 -9.61 -19.05
CA LYS A 123 6.90 -9.55 -18.88
C LYS A 123 6.44 -8.29 -18.16
N HIS A 124 7.27 -7.75 -17.28
CA HIS A 124 6.94 -6.58 -16.48
C HIS A 124 7.90 -5.44 -16.74
N SER A 125 7.38 -4.35 -17.25
CA SER A 125 8.12 -3.11 -17.47
C SER A 125 8.58 -2.47 -16.16
N GLU A 126 9.54 -1.55 -16.23
CA GLU A 126 9.99 -0.76 -15.07
C GLU A 126 8.83 0.02 -14.44
N ALA A 127 7.93 0.58 -15.26
CA ALA A 127 6.75 1.29 -14.77
C ALA A 127 5.77 0.39 -14.00
N GLU A 128 5.59 -0.86 -14.43
CA GLU A 128 4.76 -1.83 -13.69
C GLU A 128 5.41 -2.22 -12.36
N TRP A 129 6.74 -2.42 -12.34
CA TRP A 129 7.47 -2.61 -11.10
C TRP A 129 7.36 -1.42 -10.16
N GLN A 130 7.48 -0.20 -10.67
CA GLN A 130 7.26 1.01 -9.90
C GLN A 130 5.84 1.01 -9.31
N HIS A 131 4.82 0.74 -10.11
CA HIS A 131 3.44 0.71 -9.62
C HIS A 131 3.21 -0.34 -8.51
N LEU A 132 3.76 -1.54 -8.67
CA LEU A 132 3.69 -2.59 -7.63
C LEU A 132 4.39 -2.14 -6.34
N LEU A 133 5.60 -1.64 -6.44
CA LEU A 133 6.43 -1.28 -5.30
C LEU A 133 5.88 -0.08 -4.53
N LYS A 134 5.16 0.83 -5.18
CA LYS A 134 4.46 1.92 -4.53
C LYS A 134 3.51 1.45 -3.42
N GLY A 135 2.77 0.37 -3.68
CA GLY A 135 1.89 -0.24 -2.67
C GLY A 135 2.63 -1.02 -1.59
N ILE A 136 3.82 -1.51 -1.90
CA ILE A 136 4.61 -2.38 -1.01
C ILE A 136 5.50 -1.55 -0.06
N ILE A 137 6.09 -0.46 -0.52
CA ILE A 137 7.03 0.35 0.27
C ILE A 137 6.46 0.78 1.63
N PRO A 138 5.24 1.31 1.77
CA PRO A 138 4.70 1.68 3.08
C PRO A 138 4.49 0.48 4.01
N LEU A 139 4.26 -0.70 3.43
CA LEU A 139 4.12 -1.94 4.20
C LEU A 139 5.45 -2.46 4.73
N LEU A 140 6.54 -2.26 3.98
CA LEU A 140 7.90 -2.65 4.38
C LEU A 140 8.55 -1.61 5.30
N PHE A 141 8.28 -0.34 5.06
CA PHE A 141 8.82 0.79 5.79
C PHE A 141 7.70 1.64 6.40
N PRO A 142 7.10 1.20 7.52
CA PRO A 142 5.93 1.85 8.13
C PRO A 142 6.14 3.30 8.56
N LYS A 143 7.38 3.78 8.58
CA LYS A 143 7.68 5.20 8.85
C LYS A 143 7.13 6.13 7.76
N TYR A 144 6.97 5.63 6.52
CA TYR A 144 6.46 6.44 5.42
C TYR A 144 4.94 6.42 5.37
N ILE A 145 4.34 7.58 5.53
CA ILE A 145 2.89 7.78 5.49
C ILE A 145 2.38 8.07 4.08
N ALA A 146 3.27 8.53 3.19
CA ALA A 146 2.93 8.79 1.79
C ALA A 146 4.09 8.45 0.85
N VAL A 147 3.74 8.00 -0.36
CA VAL A 147 4.66 7.69 -1.46
C VAL A 147 4.13 8.34 -2.73
N PHE A 148 4.90 9.28 -3.28
CA PHE A 148 4.55 10.01 -4.49
C PHE A 148 5.46 9.60 -5.66
N GLU A 149 4.86 9.16 -6.76
CA GLU A 149 5.54 8.88 -8.03
C GLU A 149 5.75 10.15 -8.84
N GLY A 150 6.83 10.20 -9.61
CA GLY A 150 7.09 11.29 -10.53
C GLY A 150 7.20 12.65 -9.83
N ALA A 151 7.83 12.67 -8.64
CA ALA A 151 7.97 13.93 -7.93
C ALA A 151 9.00 14.83 -8.65
N PRO A 152 8.64 16.10 -8.92
CA PRO A 152 9.52 16.99 -9.67
C PRO A 152 10.75 17.39 -8.85
N ILE A 153 11.87 17.41 -9.51
CA ILE A 153 13.12 17.90 -8.95
C ILE A 153 13.78 18.87 -9.92
N ASP A 154 14.20 20.01 -9.41
CA ASP A 154 14.85 21.05 -10.22
C ASP A 154 16.36 20.89 -10.24
N ASP A 155 16.92 20.92 -11.43
CA ASP A 155 18.37 20.98 -11.62
C ASP A 155 18.86 22.42 -11.36
N PRO A 156 19.57 22.71 -10.25
CA PRO A 156 19.96 24.06 -9.90
C PRO A 156 20.99 24.66 -10.85
N TYR A 157 21.58 23.88 -11.75
CA TYR A 157 22.65 24.30 -12.66
C TYR A 157 22.19 24.49 -14.11
N LYS A 158 21.05 23.94 -14.48
CA LYS A 158 20.51 24.11 -15.84
C LYS A 158 19.61 25.34 -15.91
N LYS A 159 20.23 26.48 -16.29
CA LYS A 159 19.48 27.60 -16.87
C LYS A 159 19.18 27.25 -18.32
N THR A 160 17.93 27.00 -18.65
CA THR A 160 17.55 26.79 -20.04
C THR A 160 17.64 28.10 -20.79
N VAL A 161 18.29 28.08 -21.96
CA VAL A 161 18.49 29.22 -22.90
C VAL A 161 17.13 29.78 -23.41
N ARG A 162 16.00 29.14 -23.08
CA ARG A 162 14.62 29.51 -23.45
C ARG A 162 13.62 29.48 -22.31
N GLY A 163 14.03 29.68 -21.06
CA GLY A 163 13.08 29.85 -19.93
C GLY A 163 12.33 28.62 -19.47
N GLY A 164 12.64 27.40 -19.95
CA GLY A 164 12.07 26.16 -19.48
C GLY A 164 13.01 25.46 -18.49
N GLU A 165 12.56 25.19 -17.28
CA GLU A 165 13.28 24.33 -16.33
C GLU A 165 13.37 22.91 -16.90
N THR A 166 14.53 22.28 -16.86
CA THR A 166 14.63 20.85 -17.17
C THR A 166 14.03 20.09 -16.00
N LYS A 167 12.77 19.78 -16.10
CA LYS A 167 12.06 18.96 -15.11
C LYS A 167 12.69 17.57 -15.11
N ARG A 168 13.20 17.16 -13.97
CA ARG A 168 13.54 15.77 -13.67
C ARG A 168 12.48 15.24 -12.72
N GLU A 169 12.28 13.97 -12.76
CA GLU A 169 11.31 13.31 -11.89
C GLU A 169 12.03 12.23 -11.09
N LEU A 170 11.66 12.12 -9.82
CA LEU A 170 12.04 11.02 -8.95
C LEU A 170 11.11 9.85 -9.22
N ASP A 171 11.64 8.62 -9.18
CA ASP A 171 10.73 7.47 -9.18
C ASP A 171 9.79 7.56 -7.99
N TYR A 172 10.32 7.75 -6.77
CA TYR A 172 9.51 8.02 -5.60
C TYR A 172 10.08 9.10 -4.69
N LEU A 173 9.18 9.92 -4.17
CA LEU A 173 9.35 10.72 -2.98
C LEU A 173 8.62 10.02 -1.83
N LEU A 174 9.33 9.68 -0.78
CA LEU A 174 8.85 8.99 0.41
C LEU A 174 8.72 10.01 1.53
N VAL A 175 7.54 10.14 2.15
CA VAL A 175 7.29 11.15 3.20
C VAL A 175 6.98 10.43 4.50
N ASP A 176 7.73 10.75 5.57
CA ASP A 176 7.52 10.18 6.89
C ASP A 176 6.48 10.96 7.72
N ALA A 177 6.16 10.46 8.92
CA ALA A 177 5.15 11.04 9.80
C ALA A 177 5.52 12.43 10.32
N ASP A 178 6.79 12.81 10.33
CA ASP A 178 7.29 14.12 10.75
C ASP A 178 7.38 15.12 9.57
N GLY A 179 7.07 14.66 8.36
CA GLY A 179 7.12 15.43 7.13
C GLY A 179 8.49 15.41 6.45
N ASN A 180 9.49 14.72 6.98
CA ASN A 180 10.76 14.59 6.29
C ASN A 180 10.59 13.73 5.05
N CYS A 181 11.34 14.03 4.00
CA CYS A 181 11.27 13.25 2.78
C CYS A 181 12.59 12.53 2.50
N ASP A 182 12.43 11.30 2.00
CA ASP A 182 13.50 10.48 1.44
C ASP A 182 13.17 10.21 -0.05
N ILE A 183 14.11 9.70 -0.82
CA ILE A 183 13.90 9.37 -2.23
C ILE A 183 14.20 7.90 -2.50
N ALA A 184 13.50 7.31 -3.46
CA ALA A 184 13.82 5.99 -3.94
C ALA A 184 13.93 5.97 -5.46
N GLU A 185 14.91 5.23 -5.96
CA GLU A 185 15.14 4.92 -7.36
C GLU A 185 14.94 3.44 -7.59
N ILE A 186 14.23 3.09 -8.63
CA ILE A 186 13.86 1.71 -8.93
C ILE A 186 14.34 1.35 -10.33
N LYS A 187 14.94 0.19 -10.44
CA LYS A 187 15.32 -0.40 -11.71
C LYS A 187 14.69 -1.78 -11.88
N ALA A 188 14.21 -2.05 -13.07
CA ALA A 188 13.66 -3.36 -13.38
C ALA A 188 14.66 -4.47 -13.08
N PRO A 189 14.22 -5.62 -12.51
CA PRO A 189 15.08 -6.70 -12.08
C PRO A 189 15.46 -7.62 -13.25
N PHE A 190 16.22 -7.10 -14.23
CA PHE A 190 16.76 -7.92 -15.30
C PHE A 190 18.01 -8.69 -14.87
N GLU A 191 18.40 -9.66 -15.68
CA GLU A 191 19.57 -10.48 -15.38
C GLU A 191 20.86 -9.66 -15.47
N HIS A 192 21.81 -9.97 -14.59
CA HIS A 192 23.12 -9.30 -14.52
C HIS A 192 23.05 -7.77 -14.39
N CYS A 193 22.11 -7.26 -13.63
CA CYS A 193 21.94 -5.81 -13.44
C CYS A 193 22.82 -5.21 -12.32
N ILE A 194 23.44 -6.02 -11.48
CA ILE A 194 24.19 -5.56 -10.30
C ILE A 194 25.70 -5.59 -10.53
N LEU A 195 26.23 -6.77 -10.86
CA LEU A 195 27.65 -6.98 -11.04
C LEU A 195 28.01 -7.42 -12.45
N SER A 196 29.20 -7.05 -12.91
CA SER A 196 29.74 -7.50 -14.18
C SER A 196 29.96 -9.02 -14.18
N THR A 197 29.83 -9.60 -15.35
CA THR A 197 30.18 -11.03 -15.55
C THR A 197 31.68 -11.25 -15.73
N THR A 198 32.42 -10.17 -16.04
CA THR A 198 33.87 -10.19 -16.24
C THR A 198 34.57 -9.54 -15.04
N LEU A 199 35.69 -10.12 -14.65
CA LEU A 199 36.51 -9.58 -13.56
C LEU A 199 37.40 -8.41 -14.08
N TYR A 200 37.52 -7.40 -13.25
CA TYR A 200 38.50 -6.34 -13.38
C TYR A 200 39.54 -6.47 -12.26
N ARG A 201 40.78 -6.80 -12.58
CA ARG A 201 41.84 -7.05 -11.59
C ARG A 201 41.40 -8.03 -10.50
N ASP A 202 40.87 -9.16 -10.91
CA ASP A 202 40.33 -10.24 -10.05
C ASP A 202 39.14 -9.86 -9.16
N ASN A 203 38.49 -8.70 -9.41
CA ASN A 203 37.33 -8.26 -8.67
C ASN A 203 36.10 -8.12 -9.58
N TYR A 204 34.93 -8.46 -9.08
CA TYR A 204 33.66 -8.08 -9.69
C TYR A 204 33.44 -6.58 -9.52
N VAL A 205 32.99 -5.91 -10.55
CA VAL A 205 32.72 -4.46 -10.52
C VAL A 205 31.23 -4.21 -10.73
N PRO A 206 30.68 -3.14 -10.11
CA PRO A 206 29.29 -2.75 -10.34
C PRO A 206 29.03 -2.49 -11.81
N LEU A 207 27.88 -2.95 -12.28
CA LEU A 207 27.40 -2.61 -13.61
C LEU A 207 26.99 -1.13 -13.70
N ARG A 208 26.85 -0.67 -14.94
CA ARG A 208 26.45 0.70 -15.24
C ARG A 208 25.11 1.07 -14.60
N GLU A 209 24.18 0.14 -14.57
CA GLU A 209 22.84 0.33 -13.99
C GLU A 209 22.91 0.60 -12.50
N LEU A 210 23.67 -0.19 -11.75
CA LEU A 210 23.87 0.04 -10.31
C LEU A 210 24.61 1.35 -10.07
N SER A 211 25.74 1.57 -10.73
CA SER A 211 26.53 2.80 -10.59
C SER A 211 25.70 4.02 -11.00
N GLY A 212 24.93 3.91 -12.08
CA GLY A 212 24.06 4.97 -12.58
C GLY A 212 22.93 5.32 -11.61
N ALA A 213 22.26 4.31 -11.04
CA ALA A 213 21.19 4.53 -10.06
C ALA A 213 21.72 5.21 -8.78
N ILE A 214 22.87 4.76 -8.27
CA ILE A 214 23.51 5.39 -7.10
C ILE A 214 23.83 6.87 -7.40
N MET A 215 24.50 7.14 -8.53
CA MET A 215 24.84 8.50 -8.93
C MET A 215 23.62 9.39 -9.17
N GLN A 216 22.52 8.82 -9.63
CA GLN A 216 21.27 9.53 -9.83
C GLN A 216 20.65 9.93 -8.49
N VAL A 217 20.58 9.01 -7.54
CA VAL A 217 20.08 9.26 -6.17
C VAL A 217 20.93 10.31 -5.47
N GLU A 218 22.25 10.16 -5.45
CA GLU A 218 23.19 11.14 -4.85
C GLU A 218 23.02 12.54 -5.44
N LYS A 219 22.88 12.63 -6.75
CA LYS A 219 22.63 13.87 -7.45
C LYS A 219 21.30 14.50 -7.05
N TYR A 220 20.25 13.71 -6.90
CA TYR A 220 18.93 14.21 -6.51
C TYR A 220 18.93 14.68 -5.06
N ILE A 221 19.55 13.95 -4.15
CA ILE A 221 19.77 14.37 -2.76
C ILE A 221 20.49 15.73 -2.72
N PHE A 222 21.56 15.85 -3.49
CA PHE A 222 22.30 17.10 -3.60
C PHE A 222 21.43 18.26 -4.11
N TYR A 223 20.58 18.01 -5.13
CA TYR A 223 19.70 19.04 -5.69
C TYR A 223 18.64 19.48 -4.68
N MET A 224 18.02 18.53 -3.99
CA MET A 224 17.03 18.82 -2.96
C MET A 224 17.63 19.63 -1.81
N ASN A 225 18.76 19.22 -1.27
CA ASN A 225 19.45 19.94 -0.21
C ASN A 225 19.87 21.36 -0.65
N LYS A 226 20.34 21.52 -1.89
CA LYS A 226 20.74 22.82 -2.41
C LYS A 226 19.55 23.77 -2.59
N LYS A 227 18.38 23.27 -2.95
CA LYS A 227 17.15 24.05 -3.09
C LYS A 227 16.47 24.31 -1.74
N GLY A 228 16.64 23.43 -0.77
CA GLY A 228 16.12 23.59 0.60
C GLY A 228 14.67 24.07 0.63
N LEU A 229 14.42 25.25 1.17
CA LEU A 229 13.08 25.84 1.32
C LEU A 229 12.30 26.00 0.00
N ASP A 230 12.98 26.22 -1.12
CA ASP A 230 12.30 26.29 -2.43
C ASP A 230 11.77 24.91 -2.85
N ALA A 231 12.51 23.84 -2.53
CA ALA A 231 12.05 22.48 -2.75
C ALA A 231 10.86 22.15 -1.84
N ASP A 232 10.92 22.51 -0.55
CA ASP A 232 9.80 22.37 0.39
C ASP A 232 8.52 23.01 -0.17
N LYS A 233 8.63 24.27 -0.58
CA LYS A 233 7.49 25.02 -1.13
C LYS A 233 6.87 24.33 -2.33
N LYS A 234 7.67 23.94 -3.31
CA LYS A 234 7.22 23.27 -4.53
C LYS A 234 6.53 21.93 -4.24
N LEU A 235 7.12 21.12 -3.37
CA LEU A 235 6.55 19.82 -2.99
C LEU A 235 5.23 19.99 -2.25
N ASN A 236 5.16 20.94 -1.32
CA ASN A 236 3.94 21.24 -0.60
C ASN A 236 2.83 21.78 -1.52
N GLU A 237 3.13 22.68 -2.43
CA GLU A 237 2.17 23.18 -3.43
C GLU A 237 1.61 22.04 -4.28
N LYS A 238 2.46 21.08 -4.69
CA LYS A 238 2.03 19.94 -5.53
C LYS A 238 1.20 18.91 -4.76
N TYR A 239 1.54 18.62 -3.49
CA TYR A 239 0.99 17.47 -2.76
C TYR A 239 0.11 17.82 -1.58
N ASN A 240 -0.17 19.10 -1.31
CA ASN A 240 -0.98 19.54 -0.17
C ASN A 240 -2.36 18.85 -0.11
N GLY A 241 -2.98 18.59 -1.25
CA GLY A 241 -4.28 17.91 -1.33
C GLY A 241 -4.22 16.39 -1.00
N ASN A 242 -3.04 15.80 -0.94
CA ASN A 242 -2.81 14.37 -0.72
C ASN A 242 -2.31 14.06 0.70
N LEU A 243 -2.11 15.08 1.51
CA LEU A 243 -1.56 14.98 2.85
C LEU A 243 -2.58 15.40 3.91
N PRO A 244 -2.42 15.00 5.18
CA PRO A 244 -3.28 15.46 6.26
C PRO A 244 -3.31 17.01 6.37
N LYS A 245 -4.40 17.57 6.88
CA LYS A 245 -4.50 19.02 7.11
C LYS A 245 -3.37 19.49 8.03
N ASN A 246 -2.75 20.62 7.68
CA ASN A 246 -1.62 21.22 8.40
C ASN A 246 -0.33 20.39 8.38
N PHE A 247 -0.24 19.41 7.51
CA PHE A 247 0.97 18.63 7.31
C PHE A 247 1.85 19.29 6.24
N SER A 248 3.16 19.30 6.41
CA SER A 248 4.09 19.89 5.44
C SER A 248 5.29 18.99 5.19
N ILE A 249 5.68 18.88 3.92
CA ILE A 249 6.90 18.19 3.48
C ILE A 249 8.09 19.10 3.76
N LYS A 250 9.16 18.50 4.27
CA LYS A 250 10.44 19.18 4.59
C LYS A 250 11.58 18.41 3.95
N VAL A 251 12.42 19.12 3.25
CA VAL A 251 13.69 18.60 2.71
C VAL A 251 14.76 18.77 3.77
N THR A 252 14.89 17.80 4.65
CA THR A 252 15.87 17.82 5.73
C THR A 252 16.77 16.59 5.62
N ASN A 253 17.92 16.76 4.94
CA ASN A 253 18.90 15.70 4.75
C ASN A 253 18.27 14.39 4.22
N PRO A 254 17.61 14.40 3.04
CA PRO A 254 16.93 13.23 2.50
C PRO A 254 17.91 12.08 2.30
N LYS A 255 17.43 10.86 2.56
CA LYS A 255 18.17 9.63 2.30
C LYS A 255 17.74 9.05 0.97
N GLY A 256 18.62 8.28 0.36
CA GLY A 256 18.36 7.58 -0.89
C GLY A 256 18.21 6.09 -0.68
N LEU A 257 17.19 5.52 -1.31
CA LEU A 257 16.97 4.08 -1.42
C LEU A 257 17.09 3.69 -2.89
N VAL A 258 17.91 2.69 -3.19
CA VAL A 258 17.99 2.09 -4.53
C VAL A 258 17.40 0.69 -4.45
N ILE A 259 16.39 0.42 -5.26
CA ILE A 259 15.79 -0.90 -5.41
C ILE A 259 16.19 -1.42 -6.78
N LEU A 260 17.03 -2.43 -6.78
CA LEU A 260 17.61 -2.96 -8.00
C LEU A 260 17.73 -4.48 -7.91
N GLY A 261 17.43 -5.15 -8.94
CA GLY A 261 17.76 -6.35 -9.37
C GLY A 261 17.81 -7.65 -8.89
N ARG A 262 18.63 -8.58 -9.28
CA ARG A 262 18.59 -9.98 -8.90
C ARG A 262 19.96 -10.46 -8.45
N SER A 263 20.00 -11.13 -7.30
CA SER A 263 21.21 -11.80 -6.78
C SER A 263 21.12 -13.32 -6.85
N ASN A 264 20.02 -13.87 -7.40
CA ASN A 264 19.77 -15.32 -7.41
C ASN A 264 20.76 -16.14 -8.26
N ARG A 265 21.51 -15.49 -9.13
CA ARG A 265 22.55 -16.09 -9.96
C ARG A 265 23.96 -15.72 -9.51
N PHE A 266 24.10 -15.06 -8.39
CA PHE A 266 25.42 -14.77 -7.82
C PHE A 266 26.05 -16.07 -7.35
N ASP A 267 27.29 -16.30 -7.76
CA ASP A 267 28.13 -17.35 -7.18
C ASP A 267 28.61 -16.92 -5.79
N GLU A 268 29.30 -17.82 -5.07
CA GLU A 268 29.76 -17.54 -3.71
C GLU A 268 30.76 -16.40 -3.63
N LYS A 269 31.46 -16.08 -4.70
CA LYS A 269 32.42 -14.96 -4.76
C LYS A 269 31.75 -13.63 -5.07
N GLN A 270 30.54 -13.66 -5.65
CA GLN A 270 29.75 -12.48 -5.98
C GLN A 270 28.83 -12.04 -4.83
N LYS A 271 28.56 -12.93 -3.90
CA LYS A 271 27.77 -12.67 -2.69
C LYS A 271 28.59 -11.95 -1.63
#